data_110c60f0e12353ae6ccf980e5276c1b8
#
_entry.id   110c60f0e12353ae6ccf980e5276c1b8
#
_cell.length_a   1.000
_cell.length_b   1.000
_cell.length_c   1.000
_cell.angle_alpha   90.00
_cell.angle_beta   90.00
_cell.angle_gamma   90.00
#
_symmetry.space_group_name_H-M   'P 1'
#
loop_
_entity.id
_entity.type
_entity.pdbx_description
1 polymer ?
#
loop_
_entity_poly.entity_id
_entity_poly.type
_entity_poly.pdbx_seq_one_letter_code
_entity_poly.pdbx_strand_id
1 'polypeptide(L)'
;MKEIVKTSGNRYYYVSDSCIGIGKDYFHYIYIVKSFNTLSDTVMLRNLAYFYEVMKRLELEDRTLIYEKYFKFTTIRQTKDKSKFNKSILKKYVVKEVKNEEHANSMNMTLAEYRKRLDKAMRNYLSILVDVKAE
;
A
#
# COMPACT_ATOMS: atom_id res chain seq x y z
N MET A 1 -17.51 -5.27 -15.13
CA MET A 1 -16.08 -4.91 -15.00
C MET A 1 -15.93 -3.77 -14.00
N LYS A 2 -14.99 -3.88 -13.09
CA LYS A 2 -14.72 -2.82 -12.12
C LYS A 2 -13.95 -1.69 -12.79
N GLU A 3 -14.41 -0.48 -12.60
CA GLU A 3 -13.73 0.69 -13.11
C GLU A 3 -12.89 1.33 -12.00
N ILE A 4 -11.59 1.46 -12.26
CA ILE A 4 -10.62 2.02 -11.33
C ILE A 4 -9.98 3.23 -11.99
N VAL A 5 -9.97 4.34 -11.27
CA VAL A 5 -9.39 5.62 -11.73
C VAL A 5 -8.12 5.90 -10.95
N LYS A 6 -7.07 6.30 -11.68
CA LYS A 6 -5.83 6.79 -11.07
C LYS A 6 -5.82 8.31 -11.12
N THR A 7 -5.59 8.94 -9.97
CA THR A 7 -5.47 10.38 -9.86
C THR A 7 -4.00 10.81 -9.79
N SER A 8 -3.75 12.12 -9.86
CA SER A 8 -2.42 12.67 -9.59
C SER A 8 -1.97 12.25 -8.19
N GLY A 9 -0.67 12.01 -8.00
CA GLY A 9 -0.14 11.50 -6.74
C GLY A 9 -0.24 9.99 -6.58
N ASN A 10 -0.54 9.26 -7.66
CA ASN A 10 -0.58 7.79 -7.70
C ASN A 10 -1.58 7.18 -6.71
N ARG A 11 -2.76 7.79 -6.61
CA ARG A 11 -3.88 7.25 -5.86
C ARG A 11 -4.87 6.58 -6.80
N TYR A 12 -5.44 5.46 -6.35
CA TYR A 12 -6.37 4.65 -7.14
C TYR A 12 -7.69 4.56 -6.41
N TYR A 13 -8.79 4.79 -7.12
CA TYR A 13 -10.14 4.76 -6.55
C TYR A 13 -11.05 3.88 -7.37
N TYR A 14 -11.93 3.16 -6.69
CA TYR A 14 -13.01 2.41 -7.32
C TYR A 14 -14.18 3.35 -7.59
N VAL A 15 -14.56 3.47 -8.85
CA VAL A 15 -15.49 4.53 -9.30
C VAL A 15 -16.88 4.40 -8.67
N SER A 16 -17.38 3.18 -8.52
CA SER A 16 -18.71 2.94 -7.94
C SER A 16 -18.79 3.17 -6.44
N ASP A 17 -17.62 3.20 -5.77
CA ASP A 17 -17.54 3.48 -4.34
C ASP A 17 -16.26 4.25 -4.06
N SER A 18 -16.39 5.58 -4.04
CA SER A 18 -15.26 6.49 -3.83
C SER A 18 -14.60 6.35 -2.44
N CYS A 19 -15.25 5.64 -1.51
CA CYS A 19 -14.67 5.37 -0.20
C CYS A 19 -13.59 4.29 -0.25
N ILE A 20 -13.52 3.54 -1.35
CA ILE A 20 -12.51 2.48 -1.51
C ILE A 20 -11.42 3.00 -2.43
N GLY A 21 -10.28 3.33 -1.82
CA GLY A 21 -9.11 3.80 -2.55
C GLY A 21 -7.82 3.32 -1.90
N ILE A 22 -6.74 3.33 -2.68
CA ILE A 22 -5.41 2.98 -2.20
C ILE A 22 -4.38 3.96 -2.75
N GLY A 23 -3.26 4.06 -2.05
CA GLY A 23 -2.12 4.85 -2.44
C GLY A 23 -0.98 4.59 -1.48
N LYS A 24 0.06 5.41 -1.53
CA LYS A 24 1.21 5.21 -0.63
C LYS A 24 0.80 5.26 0.85
N ASP A 25 -0.09 6.18 1.22
CA ASP A 25 -0.52 6.35 2.61
C ASP A 25 -1.23 5.11 3.14
N TYR A 26 -2.02 4.44 2.29
CA TYR A 26 -2.67 3.18 2.64
C TYR A 26 -1.64 2.11 3.01
N PHE A 27 -0.61 1.93 2.19
CA PHE A 27 0.42 0.92 2.44
C PHE A 27 1.34 1.31 3.60
N HIS A 28 1.63 2.60 3.77
CA HIS A 28 2.38 3.07 4.94
C HIS A 28 1.62 2.77 6.23
N TYR A 29 0.32 3.02 6.24
CA TYR A 29 -0.54 2.70 7.38
C TYR A 29 -0.48 1.21 7.72
N ILE A 30 -0.63 0.33 6.72
CA ILE A 30 -0.57 -1.12 6.90
C ILE A 30 0.79 -1.53 7.48
N TYR A 31 1.87 -0.97 6.94
CA TYR A 31 3.22 -1.27 7.42
C TYR A 31 3.40 -0.87 8.89
N ILE A 32 2.93 0.33 9.25
CA ILE A 32 3.01 0.82 10.62
C ILE A 32 2.25 -0.10 11.59
N VAL A 33 1.01 -0.42 11.27
CA VAL A 33 0.17 -1.30 12.08
C VAL A 33 0.83 -2.67 12.27
N LYS A 34 1.34 -3.23 11.18
CA LYS A 34 1.99 -4.54 11.18
C LYS A 34 3.29 -4.53 12.00
N SER A 35 4.09 -3.45 11.88
CA SER A 35 5.45 -3.41 12.43
C SER A 35 5.50 -3.01 13.90
N PHE A 36 4.60 -2.13 14.35
CA PHE A 36 4.66 -1.55 15.69
C PHE A 36 3.61 -2.09 16.64
N ASN A 37 2.95 -3.18 16.26
CA ASN A 37 2.00 -3.89 17.12
C ASN A 37 0.94 -2.96 17.73
N THR A 38 0.34 -2.11 16.91
CA THR A 38 -0.72 -1.19 17.33
C THR A 38 -2.11 -1.82 17.18
N LEU A 39 -2.22 -3.14 17.44
CA LEU A 39 -3.38 -3.96 17.10
C LEU A 39 -4.47 -3.97 18.17
N SER A 40 -4.51 -2.98 19.05
CA SER A 40 -5.59 -2.84 20.04
C SER A 40 -6.91 -2.32 19.43
N ASP A 41 -6.85 -1.75 18.24
CA ASP A 41 -7.98 -1.14 17.56
C ASP A 41 -8.59 -2.13 16.56
N THR A 42 -9.92 -2.39 16.68
CA THR A 42 -10.62 -3.32 15.78
C THR A 42 -10.59 -2.87 14.33
N VAL A 43 -10.60 -1.57 14.06
CA VAL A 43 -10.51 -1.05 12.69
C VAL A 43 -9.14 -1.37 12.09
N MET A 44 -8.07 -1.21 12.86
CA MET A 44 -6.71 -1.55 12.42
C MET A 44 -6.58 -3.04 12.14
N LEU A 45 -7.14 -3.88 13.02
CA LEU A 45 -7.14 -5.34 12.82
C LEU A 45 -7.89 -5.74 11.56
N ARG A 46 -9.04 -5.12 11.31
CA ARG A 46 -9.84 -5.39 10.12
C ARG A 46 -9.10 -5.00 8.85
N ASN A 47 -8.48 -3.82 8.83
CA ASN A 47 -7.72 -3.35 7.68
C ASN A 47 -6.52 -4.26 7.40
N LEU A 48 -5.85 -4.72 8.45
CA LEU A 48 -4.73 -5.66 8.31
C LEU A 48 -5.21 -7.02 7.77
N ALA A 49 -6.34 -7.50 8.24
CA ALA A 49 -6.95 -8.74 7.74
C ALA A 49 -7.32 -8.64 6.26
N TYR A 50 -7.89 -7.52 5.84
CA TYR A 50 -8.17 -7.26 4.42
C TYR A 50 -6.89 -7.28 3.60
N PHE A 51 -5.84 -6.63 4.08
CA PHE A 51 -4.56 -6.61 3.40
C PHE A 51 -4.03 -8.03 3.17
N TYR A 52 -4.00 -8.86 4.20
CA TYR A 52 -3.51 -10.23 4.07
C TYR A 52 -4.36 -11.06 3.09
N GLU A 53 -5.67 -10.89 3.12
CA GLU A 53 -6.56 -11.61 2.20
C GLU A 53 -6.32 -11.18 0.74
N VAL A 54 -6.15 -9.88 0.50
CA VAL A 54 -5.85 -9.39 -0.85
C VAL A 54 -4.50 -9.92 -1.33
N MET A 55 -3.48 -9.85 -0.49
CA MET A 55 -2.15 -10.34 -0.85
C MET A 55 -2.17 -11.83 -1.17
N LYS A 56 -2.96 -12.59 -0.45
CA LYS A 56 -3.13 -14.03 -0.70
C LYS A 56 -3.74 -14.30 -2.07
N ARG A 57 -4.68 -13.46 -2.51
CA ARG A 57 -5.40 -13.63 -3.79
C ARG A 57 -4.65 -13.06 -4.98
N LEU A 58 -3.70 -12.17 -4.77
CA LEU A 58 -2.89 -11.58 -5.85
C LEU A 58 -2.02 -12.65 -6.50
N GLU A 59 -1.80 -12.51 -7.80
CA GLU A 59 -0.78 -13.29 -8.50
C GLU A 59 0.59 -13.00 -7.90
N LEU A 60 1.48 -13.99 -7.94
CA LEU A 60 2.80 -13.89 -7.32
C LEU A 60 3.59 -12.66 -7.78
N GLU A 61 3.52 -12.36 -9.07
CA GLU A 61 4.24 -11.23 -9.66
C GLU A 61 3.79 -9.90 -9.07
N ASP A 62 2.47 -9.68 -8.99
CA ASP A 62 1.90 -8.45 -8.40
C ASP A 62 2.18 -8.36 -6.91
N ARG A 63 2.03 -9.48 -6.21
CA ARG A 63 2.31 -9.57 -4.77
C ARG A 63 3.74 -9.22 -4.45
N THR A 64 4.69 -9.79 -5.20
CA THR A 64 6.12 -9.55 -5.02
C THR A 64 6.44 -8.06 -5.23
N LEU A 65 5.92 -7.47 -6.29
CA LEU A 65 6.17 -6.08 -6.61
C LEU A 65 5.68 -5.14 -5.51
N ILE A 66 4.45 -5.34 -5.04
CA ILE A 66 3.88 -4.52 -3.96
C ILE A 66 4.62 -4.74 -2.65
N TYR A 67 4.92 -5.99 -2.31
CA TYR A 67 5.63 -6.32 -1.08
C TYR A 67 7.01 -5.68 -1.04
N GLU A 68 7.79 -5.79 -2.12
CA GLU A 68 9.12 -5.20 -2.18
C GLU A 68 9.08 -3.69 -2.09
N LYS A 69 8.17 -3.05 -2.84
CA LYS A 69 8.10 -1.58 -2.86
C LYS A 69 7.69 -1.00 -1.51
N TYR A 70 6.68 -1.56 -0.86
CA TYR A 70 6.08 -0.92 0.32
C TYR A 70 6.51 -1.52 1.65
N PHE A 71 7.17 -2.67 1.64
CA PHE A 71 7.58 -3.35 2.88
C PHE A 71 9.05 -3.74 2.89
N LYS A 72 9.49 -4.58 1.96
CA LYS A 72 10.83 -5.14 1.99
C LYS A 72 11.93 -4.08 1.86
N PHE A 73 11.79 -3.16 0.92
CA PHE A 73 12.78 -2.12 0.64
C PHE A 73 12.41 -0.76 1.21
N THR A 74 11.35 -0.70 2.00
CA THR A 74 10.90 0.52 2.65
C THR A 74 11.31 0.47 4.11
N THR A 75 11.89 1.56 4.59
CA THR A 75 12.27 1.69 6.00
C THR A 75 11.27 2.54 6.75
N ILE A 76 11.12 2.27 8.04
CA ILE A 76 10.16 2.94 8.89
C ILE A 76 10.77 3.14 10.27
N ARG A 77 10.57 4.31 10.85
CA ARG A 77 10.99 4.61 12.21
C ARG A 77 10.01 5.57 12.87
N GLN A 78 9.96 5.53 14.19
CA GLN A 78 9.16 6.49 14.95
C GLN A 78 9.76 7.89 14.84
N THR A 79 8.91 8.90 14.69
CA THR A 79 9.37 10.28 14.65
C THR A 79 9.96 10.69 15.99
N LYS A 80 10.99 11.56 15.95
CA LYS A 80 11.57 12.17 17.13
C LYS A 80 10.87 13.48 17.49
N ASP A 81 10.00 13.97 16.63
CA ASP A 81 9.26 15.22 16.84
C ASP A 81 8.06 14.97 17.76
N LYS A 82 8.20 15.37 19.02
CA LYS A 82 7.17 15.18 20.04
C LYS A 82 5.85 15.87 19.71
N SER A 83 5.88 16.92 18.89
CA SER A 83 4.65 17.62 18.45
C SER A 83 3.75 16.72 17.59
N LYS A 84 4.27 15.62 17.05
CA LYS A 84 3.53 14.67 16.23
C LYS A 84 2.86 13.55 17.02
N PHE A 85 3.18 13.41 18.32
CA PHE A 85 2.72 12.27 19.11
C PHE A 85 1.21 12.19 19.28
N ASN A 86 0.51 13.32 19.18
CA ASN A 86 -0.95 13.38 19.27
C ASN A 86 -1.64 13.47 17.90
N LYS A 87 -0.90 13.25 16.84
CA LYS A 87 -1.40 13.27 15.47
C LYS A 87 -1.82 11.86 15.01
N SER A 88 -2.30 11.76 13.78
CA SER A 88 -2.64 10.47 13.21
C SER A 88 -1.43 9.53 13.19
N ILE A 89 -1.69 8.23 13.13
CA ILE A 89 -0.64 7.21 13.15
C ILE A 89 0.41 7.43 12.06
N LEU A 90 0.00 7.93 10.89
CA LEU A 90 0.93 8.21 9.78
C LEU A 90 1.93 9.31 10.14
N LYS A 91 1.56 10.25 11.00
CA LYS A 91 2.43 11.36 11.40
C LYS A 91 3.39 11.00 12.54
N LYS A 92 3.13 9.89 13.23
CA LYS A 92 4.00 9.42 14.31
C LYS A 92 5.23 8.68 13.80
N TYR A 93 5.27 8.36 12.52
CA TYR A 93 6.34 7.57 11.93
C TYR A 93 6.86 8.23 10.66
N VAL A 94 8.15 8.01 10.40
CA VAL A 94 8.80 8.43 9.16
C VAL A 94 8.97 7.21 8.29
N VAL A 95 8.37 7.23 7.11
CA VAL A 95 8.42 6.13 6.16
C VAL A 95 9.23 6.58 4.94
N LYS A 96 10.27 5.81 4.61
CA LYS A 96 11.13 6.09 3.46
C LYS A 96 11.01 4.94 2.47
N GLU A 97 10.32 5.18 1.38
CA GLU A 97 10.15 4.22 0.29
C GLU A 97 11.41 4.08 -0.54
N VAL A 98 11.61 2.90 -1.12
CA VAL A 98 12.61 2.70 -2.16
C VAL A 98 12.24 3.56 -3.38
N LYS A 99 13.25 4.14 -4.01
CA LYS A 99 13.04 4.91 -5.25
C LYS A 99 12.67 3.97 -6.39
N ASN A 100 11.79 4.43 -7.27
CA ASN A 100 11.33 3.62 -8.39
C ASN A 100 12.49 3.16 -9.28
N GLU A 101 13.48 4.03 -9.53
CA GLU A 101 14.65 3.68 -10.34
C GLU A 101 15.44 2.54 -9.71
N GLU A 102 15.65 2.60 -8.40
CA GLU A 102 16.39 1.55 -7.67
C GLU A 102 15.67 0.22 -7.73
N HIS A 103 14.34 0.25 -7.50
CA HIS A 103 13.54 -0.97 -7.52
C HIS A 103 13.47 -1.56 -8.94
N ALA A 104 13.27 -0.70 -9.95
CA ALA A 104 13.27 -1.14 -11.35
C ALA A 104 14.59 -1.82 -11.72
N ASN A 105 15.72 -1.23 -11.32
CA ASN A 105 17.05 -1.79 -11.58
C ASN A 105 17.19 -3.17 -10.93
N SER A 106 16.69 -3.34 -9.71
CA SER A 106 16.76 -4.62 -9.01
C SER A 106 15.96 -5.73 -9.71
N MET A 107 14.99 -5.34 -10.53
CA MET A 107 14.13 -6.25 -11.29
C MET A 107 14.53 -6.37 -12.76
N ASN A 108 15.64 -5.76 -13.17
CA ASN A 108 16.10 -5.71 -14.56
C ASN A 108 15.04 -5.10 -15.50
N MET A 109 14.37 -4.07 -15.05
CA MET A 109 13.34 -3.35 -15.82
C MET A 109 13.77 -1.92 -16.09
N THR A 110 13.31 -1.37 -17.22
CA THR A 110 13.37 0.07 -17.43
C THR A 110 12.36 0.74 -16.49
N LEU A 111 12.56 2.03 -16.23
CA LEU A 111 11.63 2.78 -15.38
C LEU A 111 10.22 2.80 -15.98
N ALA A 112 10.10 2.91 -17.30
CA ALA A 112 8.80 2.88 -17.99
C ALA A 112 8.09 1.54 -17.80
N GLU A 113 8.79 0.44 -17.99
CA GLU A 113 8.26 -0.90 -17.76
C GLU A 113 7.83 -1.09 -16.30
N TYR A 114 8.67 -0.64 -15.38
CA TYR A 114 8.40 -0.72 -13.94
C TYR A 114 7.12 0.02 -13.56
N ARG A 115 6.96 1.26 -14.03
CA ARG A 115 5.77 2.07 -13.75
C ARG A 115 4.49 1.41 -14.28
N LYS A 116 4.59 0.83 -15.47
CA LYS A 116 3.46 0.11 -16.09
C LYS A 116 3.09 -1.13 -15.28
N ARG A 117 4.09 -1.90 -14.84
CA ARG A 117 3.87 -3.09 -14.01
C ARG A 117 3.30 -2.73 -12.64
N LEU A 118 3.83 -1.68 -12.02
CA LEU A 118 3.33 -1.22 -10.73
C LEU A 118 1.89 -0.74 -10.83
N ASP A 119 1.56 0.02 -11.87
CA ASP A 119 0.19 0.46 -12.12
C ASP A 119 -0.77 -0.73 -12.22
N LYS A 120 -0.38 -1.75 -12.98
CA LYS A 120 -1.18 -2.97 -13.11
C LYS A 120 -1.37 -3.66 -11.75
N ALA A 121 -0.29 -3.81 -10.98
CA ALA A 121 -0.35 -4.45 -9.67
C ALA A 121 -1.26 -3.68 -8.71
N MET A 122 -1.19 -2.34 -8.72
CA MET A 122 -2.04 -1.51 -7.87
C MET A 122 -3.52 -1.62 -8.24
N ARG A 123 -3.83 -1.65 -9.55
CA ARG A 123 -5.21 -1.82 -10.02
C ARG A 123 -5.75 -3.19 -9.65
N ASN A 124 -4.95 -4.23 -9.79
CA ASN A 124 -5.33 -5.58 -9.40
C ASN A 124 -5.56 -5.68 -7.90
N TYR A 125 -4.69 -5.06 -7.10
CA TYR A 125 -4.85 -5.01 -5.66
C TYR A 125 -6.21 -4.38 -5.28
N LEU A 126 -6.50 -3.20 -5.82
CA LEU A 126 -7.75 -2.50 -5.49
C LEU A 126 -8.97 -3.29 -5.95
N SER A 127 -8.91 -3.91 -7.12
CA SER A 127 -10.01 -4.75 -7.62
C SER A 127 -10.32 -5.89 -6.66
N ILE A 128 -9.30 -6.56 -6.15
CA ILE A 128 -9.47 -7.65 -5.19
C ILE A 128 -9.96 -7.11 -3.85
N LEU A 129 -9.45 -5.96 -3.41
CA LEU A 129 -9.88 -5.34 -2.15
C LEU A 129 -11.37 -5.01 -2.16
N VAL A 130 -11.88 -4.53 -3.28
CA VAL A 130 -13.33 -4.28 -3.45
C VAL A 130 -14.11 -5.57 -3.24
N ASP A 131 -13.67 -6.67 -3.83
CA ASP A 131 -14.32 -7.98 -3.67
C ASP A 131 -14.26 -8.47 -2.22
N VAL A 132 -13.10 -8.35 -1.60
CA VAL A 132 -12.90 -8.78 -0.19
C VAL A 132 -13.82 -8.00 0.74
N LYS A 133 -13.94 -6.70 0.55
CA LYS A 133 -14.80 -5.86 1.39
C LYS A 133 -16.29 -6.13 1.18
N ALA A 134 -16.66 -6.65 0.03
CA ALA A 134 -18.05 -6.99 -0.29
C ALA A 134 -18.50 -8.35 0.27
N GLU A 135 -17.55 -9.15 0.71
CA GLU A 135 -17.82 -10.47 1.28
C GLU A 135 -18.39 -10.43 2.70
#